data_3f79f36e59ecedd0e7182714cc71f8cb
#
_entry.id   3f79f36e59ecedd0e7182714cc71f8cb
#
_cell.length_a   1.000
_cell.length_b   1.000
_cell.length_c   1.000
_cell.angle_alpha   90.00
_cell.angle_beta   90.00
_cell.angle_gamma   90.00
#
_symmetry.space_group_name_H-M   'P 1'
#
loop_
_entity.id
_entity.type
_entity.pdbx_description
1 polymer ?
#
loop_
_entity_poly.entity_id
_entity_poly.type
_entity_poly.pdbx_seq_one_letter_code
_entity_poly.pdbx_strand_id
1 'polypeptide(L)'
;PGRVFDDDRLFSLWAIRRDESADGFSDPAWRIDLAPMIENGELDWDVPEGSWKVYALHLTRNMGFHRTYINMMDEGSCHVLIDAVYEPHWEHYQADFGTTIAGFFSDEPELGNGHLYEWNDPYGHISDYPWSEELETELAKKMNGNAGWMLSLLFENDAESNLTAKVRYAFMDTVSSLVRKDFSYQIGDWCREHGVQYIGHVIEDNN
;
A
#
# COMPACT_ATOMS: atom_id res chain seq x y z
N PRO A 1 -21.92 -8.57 7.54
CA PRO A 1 -21.45 -7.25 7.14
C PRO A 1 -20.26 -6.89 8.02
N GLY A 2 -19.11 -6.64 7.39
CA GLY A 2 -17.91 -6.23 8.11
C GLY A 2 -18.06 -4.85 8.74
N ARG A 3 -17.15 -4.52 9.66
CA ARG A 3 -17.07 -3.18 10.27
C ARG A 3 -16.91 -2.13 9.15
N VAL A 4 -17.61 -1.02 9.25
CA VAL A 4 -17.43 0.16 8.41
C VAL A 4 -16.61 1.17 9.20
N PHE A 5 -15.64 1.79 8.55
CA PHE A 5 -14.77 2.82 9.11
C PHE A 5 -15.16 4.17 8.52
N ASP A 6 -15.14 5.22 9.33
CA ASP A 6 -15.57 6.58 8.94
C ASP A 6 -14.37 7.51 8.66
N ASP A 7 -13.22 6.95 8.33
CA ASP A 7 -11.96 7.65 8.12
C ASP A 7 -11.54 7.77 6.66
N ASP A 8 -12.48 7.56 5.74
CA ASP A 8 -12.24 7.78 4.32
C ASP A 8 -11.88 9.25 4.06
N ARG A 9 -10.77 9.48 3.37
CA ARG A 9 -10.33 10.83 3.02
C ARG A 9 -9.80 10.93 1.60
N LEU A 10 -10.04 12.06 0.97
CA LEU A 10 -9.39 12.42 -0.28
C LEU A 10 -7.89 12.62 0.00
N PHE A 11 -7.05 11.86 -0.70
CA PHE A 11 -5.60 12.02 -0.64
C PHE A 11 -5.12 13.08 -1.65
N SER A 12 -5.59 12.97 -2.89
CA SER A 12 -5.23 13.92 -3.95
C SER A 12 -6.28 13.94 -5.05
N LEU A 13 -6.37 15.08 -5.75
CA LEU A 13 -7.27 15.27 -6.88
C LEU A 13 -6.54 16.04 -7.99
N TRP A 14 -6.22 15.35 -9.08
CA TRP A 14 -5.44 15.92 -10.17
C TRP A 14 -6.10 15.69 -11.52
N ALA A 15 -6.09 16.72 -12.38
CA ALA A 15 -6.31 16.58 -13.79
C ALA A 15 -4.97 16.51 -14.52
N ILE A 16 -4.78 15.48 -15.34
CA ILE A 16 -3.58 15.29 -16.16
C ILE A 16 -4.02 15.24 -17.63
N ARG A 17 -3.37 16.04 -18.46
CA ARG A 17 -3.69 16.11 -19.89
C ARG A 17 -3.27 14.82 -20.57
N ARG A 18 -4.12 14.34 -21.48
CA ARG A 18 -3.82 13.19 -22.33
C ARG A 18 -3.30 13.65 -23.67
N ASP A 19 -2.28 12.97 -24.15
CA ASP A 19 -1.79 13.13 -25.53
C ASP A 19 -2.62 12.24 -26.46
N GLU A 20 -3.45 12.85 -27.30
CA GLU A 20 -4.30 12.15 -28.25
C GLU A 20 -3.52 11.45 -29.37
N SER A 21 -2.27 11.87 -29.60
CA SER A 21 -1.38 11.29 -30.63
C SER A 21 -0.66 10.01 -30.21
N ALA A 22 -0.63 9.72 -28.90
CA ALA A 22 0.13 8.62 -28.29
C ALA A 22 -0.76 7.64 -27.52
N ASP A 23 -1.82 7.12 -28.12
CA ASP A 23 -2.76 6.14 -27.52
C ASP A 23 -3.28 6.53 -26.11
N GLY A 24 -3.42 7.84 -25.89
CA GLY A 24 -3.96 8.37 -24.63
C GLY A 24 -2.93 8.45 -23.51
N PHE A 25 -1.67 8.57 -23.82
CA PHE A 25 -0.60 8.84 -22.86
C PHE A 25 -0.86 10.11 -22.06
N SER A 26 -0.64 10.06 -20.75
CA SER A 26 -0.74 11.23 -19.89
C SER A 26 0.54 12.05 -19.95
N ASP A 27 0.43 13.34 -20.32
CA ASP A 27 1.55 14.28 -20.26
C ASP A 27 1.59 14.97 -18.90
N PRO A 28 2.45 14.53 -17.98
CA PRO A 28 2.50 15.11 -16.64
C PRO A 28 3.08 16.53 -16.59
N ALA A 29 3.58 17.08 -17.69
CA ALA A 29 3.94 18.49 -17.79
C ALA A 29 2.68 19.38 -17.72
N TRP A 30 1.54 18.86 -18.20
CA TRP A 30 0.25 19.53 -18.18
C TRP A 30 -0.67 18.89 -17.15
N ARG A 31 -0.58 19.37 -15.91
CA ARG A 31 -1.38 18.92 -14.79
C ARG A 31 -1.93 20.07 -13.98
N ILE A 32 -3.09 19.88 -13.40
CA ILE A 32 -3.77 20.86 -12.55
C ILE A 32 -4.14 20.18 -11.24
N ASP A 33 -3.77 20.78 -10.13
CA ASP A 33 -4.28 20.39 -8.81
C ASP A 33 -5.70 20.93 -8.65
N LEU A 34 -6.66 20.02 -8.56
CA LEU A 34 -8.07 20.36 -8.43
C LEU A 34 -8.54 20.38 -6.96
N ALA A 35 -7.75 19.82 -6.03
CA ALA A 35 -8.14 19.76 -4.63
C ALA A 35 -8.44 21.14 -4.01
N PRO A 36 -7.66 22.21 -4.31
CA PRO A 36 -7.96 23.56 -3.81
C PRO A 36 -9.24 24.17 -4.39
N MET A 37 -9.83 23.59 -5.43
CA MET A 37 -11.04 24.08 -6.09
C MET A 37 -12.32 23.45 -5.54
N ILE A 38 -12.18 22.52 -4.59
CA ILE A 38 -13.34 21.89 -3.96
C ILE A 38 -13.97 22.86 -2.98
N GLU A 39 -15.24 23.19 -3.19
CA GLU A 39 -16.05 24.00 -2.28
C GLU A 39 -17.27 23.19 -1.82
N ASN A 40 -17.49 23.09 -0.51
CA ASN A 40 -18.61 22.32 0.08
C ASN A 40 -18.73 20.86 -0.39
N GLY A 41 -17.61 20.23 -0.75
CA GLY A 41 -17.58 18.85 -1.26
C GLY A 41 -17.90 18.71 -2.75
N GLU A 42 -18.07 19.79 -3.45
CA GLU A 42 -18.31 19.86 -4.89
C GLU A 42 -17.12 20.47 -5.62
N LEU A 43 -16.85 19.98 -6.82
CA LEU A 43 -15.86 20.51 -7.73
C LEU A 43 -16.55 21.14 -8.94
N ASP A 44 -16.38 22.44 -9.10
CA ASP A 44 -16.72 23.15 -10.34
C ASP A 44 -15.43 23.62 -11.01
N TRP A 45 -15.18 23.12 -12.22
CA TRP A 45 -13.92 23.37 -12.93
C TRP A 45 -14.15 23.55 -14.42
N ASP A 46 -13.77 24.75 -14.92
CA ASP A 46 -13.73 25.03 -16.35
C ASP A 46 -12.60 24.25 -17.01
N VAL A 47 -12.96 23.18 -17.73
CA VAL A 47 -12.00 22.29 -18.37
C VAL A 47 -11.28 23.02 -19.51
N PRO A 48 -9.94 23.18 -19.47
CA PRO A 48 -9.20 23.78 -20.57
C PRO A 48 -9.28 22.95 -21.86
N GLU A 49 -8.96 23.58 -23.00
CA GLU A 49 -8.91 22.89 -24.29
C GLU A 49 -7.98 21.65 -24.24
N GLY A 50 -8.43 20.55 -24.83
CA GLY A 50 -7.73 19.27 -24.86
C GLY A 50 -8.48 18.14 -24.14
N SER A 51 -7.86 16.98 -24.11
CA SER A 51 -8.38 15.82 -23.40
C SER A 51 -7.74 15.72 -22.02
N TRP A 52 -8.52 15.53 -20.99
CA TRP A 52 -8.07 15.47 -19.60
C TRP A 52 -8.58 14.21 -18.91
N LYS A 53 -7.73 13.60 -18.10
CA LYS A 53 -8.11 12.53 -17.19
C LYS A 53 -8.01 13.04 -15.76
N VAL A 54 -9.08 12.86 -14.99
CA VAL A 54 -9.13 13.26 -13.59
C VAL A 54 -8.86 12.03 -12.72
N TYR A 55 -7.94 12.17 -11.78
CA TYR A 55 -7.60 11.17 -10.79
C TYR A 55 -8.00 11.67 -9.41
N ALA A 56 -8.92 10.97 -8.78
CA ALA A 56 -9.28 11.16 -7.38
C ALA A 56 -8.74 9.96 -6.58
N LEU A 57 -7.67 10.18 -5.84
CA LEU A 57 -7.11 9.15 -4.97
C LEU A 57 -7.70 9.30 -3.57
N HIS A 58 -8.31 8.23 -3.10
CA HIS A 58 -8.91 8.17 -1.77
C HIS A 58 -8.17 7.16 -0.89
N LEU A 59 -7.94 7.51 0.35
CA LEU A 59 -7.53 6.57 1.37
C LEU A 59 -8.77 6.03 2.07
N THR A 60 -8.87 4.72 2.18
CA THR A 60 -10.03 4.05 2.76
C THR A 60 -9.64 2.73 3.40
N ARG A 61 -10.28 2.38 4.52
CA ARG A 61 -10.24 1.02 5.08
C ARG A 61 -11.47 0.21 4.70
N ASN A 62 -12.36 0.76 3.89
CA ASN A 62 -13.63 0.12 3.52
C ASN A 62 -13.54 -0.72 2.24
N MET A 63 -12.44 -0.62 1.51
CA MET A 63 -12.12 -1.47 0.37
C MET A 63 -11.23 -2.64 0.81
N GLY A 64 -11.02 -3.58 -0.09
CA GLY A 64 -10.22 -4.76 0.18
C GLY A 64 -10.97 -5.90 0.88
N PHE A 65 -10.35 -7.07 0.85
CA PHE A 65 -10.95 -8.30 1.37
C PHE A 65 -10.80 -8.41 2.89
N HIS A 66 -9.64 -8.06 3.43
CA HIS A 66 -9.29 -8.17 4.84
C HIS A 66 -9.24 -6.80 5.55
N ARG A 67 -10.37 -6.10 5.59
CA ARG A 67 -10.46 -4.74 6.17
C ARG A 67 -10.06 -4.61 7.64
N THR A 68 -9.96 -5.69 8.35
CA THR A 68 -9.57 -5.76 9.76
C THR A 68 -8.26 -6.52 9.97
N TYR A 69 -7.53 -6.77 8.89
CA TYR A 69 -6.22 -7.41 8.94
C TYR A 69 -5.15 -6.42 9.44
N ILE A 70 -4.05 -6.94 9.94
CA ILE A 70 -2.91 -6.10 10.32
C ILE A 70 -2.34 -5.39 9.08
N ASN A 71 -1.84 -4.18 9.28
CA ASN A 71 -1.11 -3.48 8.24
C ASN A 71 0.38 -3.79 8.36
N MET A 72 0.90 -4.62 7.46
CA MET A 72 2.31 -5.05 7.48
C MET A 72 3.32 -3.94 7.17
N MET A 73 2.85 -2.74 6.81
CA MET A 73 3.65 -1.55 6.56
C MET A 73 3.47 -0.51 7.67
N ASP A 74 3.11 -0.94 8.85
CA ASP A 74 2.93 -0.10 10.03
C ASP A 74 3.46 -0.84 11.24
N GLU A 75 4.49 -0.28 11.87
CA GLU A 75 5.20 -0.89 13.00
C GLU A 75 4.25 -1.19 14.16
N GLY A 76 3.38 -0.24 14.51
CA GLY A 76 2.43 -0.41 15.61
C GLY A 76 1.38 -1.47 15.33
N SER A 77 0.91 -1.57 14.09
CA SER A 77 -0.03 -2.61 13.68
C SER A 77 0.57 -4.01 13.78
N CYS A 78 1.82 -4.18 13.36
CA CYS A 78 2.53 -5.46 13.48
C CYS A 78 2.84 -5.80 14.94
N HIS A 79 3.13 -4.81 15.77
CA HIS A 79 3.36 -5.01 17.20
C HIS A 79 2.13 -5.57 17.92
N VAL A 80 0.93 -5.18 17.51
CA VAL A 80 -0.33 -5.77 18.04
C VAL A 80 -0.39 -7.29 17.84
N LEU A 81 0.14 -7.80 16.72
CA LEU A 81 0.22 -9.24 16.49
C LEU A 81 1.18 -9.92 17.48
N ILE A 82 2.32 -9.29 17.76
CA ILE A 82 3.28 -9.80 18.74
C ILE A 82 2.63 -9.86 20.12
N ASP A 83 2.02 -8.78 20.58
CA ASP A 83 1.34 -8.69 21.88
C ASP A 83 0.19 -9.68 22.02
N ALA A 84 -0.59 -9.89 20.96
CA ALA A 84 -1.78 -10.73 21.03
C ALA A 84 -1.50 -12.22 20.85
N VAL A 85 -0.41 -12.59 20.19
CA VAL A 85 -0.13 -13.99 19.84
C VAL A 85 1.20 -14.45 20.40
N TYR A 86 2.29 -13.75 20.14
CA TYR A 86 3.64 -14.23 20.45
C TYR A 86 3.95 -14.13 21.95
N GLU A 87 3.68 -12.98 22.56
CA GLU A 87 3.88 -12.77 24.00
C GLU A 87 3.09 -13.77 24.86
N PRO A 88 1.79 -14.03 24.65
CA PRO A 88 1.05 -15.04 25.41
C PRO A 88 1.61 -16.46 25.24
N HIS A 89 2.15 -16.80 24.08
CA HIS A 89 2.81 -18.09 23.90
C HIS A 89 4.09 -18.18 24.73
N TRP A 90 4.90 -17.13 24.72
CA TRP A 90 6.08 -17.05 25.54
C TRP A 90 5.76 -17.14 27.02
N GLU A 91 4.78 -16.36 27.52
CA GLU A 91 4.37 -16.36 28.92
C GLU A 91 3.96 -17.76 29.42
N HIS A 92 3.28 -18.53 28.57
CA HIS A 92 2.76 -19.85 28.97
C HIS A 92 3.73 -20.98 28.72
N TYR A 93 4.58 -20.90 27.70
CA TYR A 93 5.36 -22.04 27.20
C TYR A 93 6.86 -21.78 27.08
N GLN A 94 7.39 -20.76 27.77
CA GLN A 94 8.81 -20.40 27.67
C GLN A 94 9.78 -21.55 27.90
N ALA A 95 9.42 -22.52 28.76
CA ALA A 95 10.25 -23.70 29.03
C ALA A 95 10.35 -24.67 27.83
N ASP A 96 9.43 -24.59 26.89
CA ASP A 96 9.36 -25.42 25.69
C ASP A 96 10.01 -24.74 24.47
N PHE A 97 10.29 -23.44 24.55
CA PHE A 97 10.91 -22.70 23.45
C PHE A 97 12.32 -23.20 23.17
N GLY A 98 12.64 -23.39 21.91
CA GLY A 98 13.92 -23.93 21.45
C GLY A 98 14.08 -25.45 21.66
N THR A 99 13.09 -26.10 22.25
CA THR A 99 13.06 -27.54 22.46
C THR A 99 11.87 -28.20 21.79
N THR A 100 10.68 -28.04 22.33
CA THR A 100 9.43 -28.55 21.76
C THR A 100 8.85 -27.56 20.73
N ILE A 101 8.88 -26.27 21.04
CA ILE A 101 8.47 -25.19 20.13
C ILE A 101 9.71 -24.70 19.38
N ALA A 102 9.83 -25.09 18.12
CA ALA A 102 10.96 -24.71 17.27
C ALA A 102 10.83 -23.28 16.71
N GLY A 103 9.61 -22.76 16.57
CA GLY A 103 9.35 -21.44 16.00
C GLY A 103 7.92 -21.20 15.64
N PHE A 104 7.73 -20.11 14.93
CA PHE A 104 6.44 -19.68 14.39
C PHE A 104 6.46 -19.72 12.87
N PHE A 105 5.32 -20.06 12.28
CA PHE A 105 5.12 -20.12 10.85
C PHE A 105 4.03 -19.14 10.45
N SER A 106 4.28 -18.35 9.42
CA SER A 106 3.31 -17.47 8.78
C SER A 106 3.07 -17.94 7.36
N ASP A 107 1.81 -18.13 7.00
CA ASP A 107 1.45 -18.59 5.67
C ASP A 107 0.83 -17.44 4.86
N GLU A 108 1.49 -17.06 3.80
CA GLU A 108 1.06 -16.09 2.79
C GLU A 108 0.39 -14.82 3.38
N PRO A 109 1.09 -14.03 4.22
CA PRO A 109 0.52 -12.83 4.79
C PRO A 109 0.18 -11.81 3.70
N GLU A 110 -1.04 -11.26 3.75
CA GLU A 110 -1.59 -10.38 2.71
C GLU A 110 -1.46 -8.91 3.07
N LEU A 111 -1.39 -8.05 2.04
CA LEU A 111 -1.39 -6.60 2.23
C LEU A 111 -2.77 -6.02 2.55
N GLY A 112 -3.82 -6.84 2.44
CA GLY A 112 -5.19 -6.47 2.83
C GLY A 112 -5.96 -5.63 1.81
N ASN A 113 -5.32 -5.23 0.72
CA ASN A 113 -5.95 -4.60 -0.44
C ASN A 113 -6.54 -5.68 -1.35
N GLY A 114 -7.50 -5.39 -2.14
CA GLY A 114 -8.24 -6.21 -3.13
C GLY A 114 -7.97 -7.72 -3.24
N HIS A 115 -8.51 -8.36 -4.21
CA HIS A 115 -8.28 -9.79 -4.42
C HIS A 115 -6.86 -10.05 -4.95
N LEU A 116 -6.01 -10.57 -4.10
CA LEU A 116 -4.60 -10.86 -4.38
C LEU A 116 -4.38 -11.96 -5.43
N TYR A 117 -5.38 -12.79 -5.67
CA TYR A 117 -5.27 -13.93 -6.58
C TYR A 117 -5.82 -13.67 -7.98
N GLU A 118 -6.11 -12.43 -8.33
CA GLU A 118 -6.40 -12.10 -9.71
C GLU A 118 -5.08 -11.94 -10.48
N TRP A 119 -4.71 -12.97 -11.21
CA TRP A 119 -3.47 -13.10 -12.00
C TRP A 119 -3.15 -11.92 -12.94
N ASN A 120 -4.15 -11.10 -13.25
CA ASN A 120 -4.01 -9.94 -14.14
C ASN A 120 -3.81 -8.62 -13.38
N ASP A 121 -3.93 -8.61 -12.05
CA ASP A 121 -3.78 -7.42 -11.23
C ASP A 121 -3.10 -7.78 -9.88
N PRO A 122 -1.78 -8.02 -9.91
CA PRO A 122 -1.03 -8.53 -8.77
C PRO A 122 -0.99 -7.57 -7.56
N TYR A 123 -1.40 -6.33 -7.73
CA TYR A 123 -1.37 -5.31 -6.67
C TYR A 123 -2.73 -5.03 -6.04
N GLY A 124 -3.72 -5.87 -6.31
CA GLY A 124 -5.08 -5.73 -5.85
C GLY A 124 -6.07 -5.44 -6.96
N HIS A 125 -7.30 -5.12 -6.61
CA HIS A 125 -8.33 -4.79 -7.58
C HIS A 125 -7.94 -3.52 -8.35
N ILE A 126 -8.38 -3.39 -9.61
CA ILE A 126 -8.02 -2.34 -10.60
C ILE A 126 -7.89 -0.90 -10.04
N SER A 127 -8.27 -0.64 -8.82
CA SER A 127 -8.27 0.71 -8.24
C SER A 127 -7.75 0.78 -6.82
N ASP A 128 -7.23 -0.30 -6.22
CA ASP A 128 -6.72 -0.23 -4.88
C ASP A 128 -5.25 -0.68 -4.75
N TYR A 129 -4.53 0.03 -3.90
CA TYR A 129 -3.14 -0.23 -3.55
C TYR A 129 -3.02 -0.24 -2.03
N PRO A 130 -2.10 -1.05 -1.45
CA PRO A 130 -1.87 -1.04 -0.03
C PRO A 130 -1.34 0.33 0.43
N TRP A 131 -1.68 0.75 1.65
CA TRP A 131 -1.31 2.05 2.16
C TRP A 131 -1.05 2.05 3.66
N SER A 132 -0.11 2.91 4.09
CA SER A 132 0.13 3.26 5.49
C SER A 132 0.63 4.71 5.60
N GLU A 133 0.61 5.29 6.80
CA GLU A 133 1.17 6.62 7.03
C GLU A 133 2.70 6.64 6.86
N GLU A 134 3.37 5.54 7.18
CA GLU A 134 4.80 5.40 6.92
C GLU A 134 5.10 5.36 5.42
N LEU A 135 4.29 4.63 4.65
CA LEU A 135 4.39 4.60 3.18
C LEU A 135 4.22 6.00 2.59
N GLU A 136 3.22 6.76 3.04
CA GLU A 136 3.00 8.15 2.61
C GLU A 136 4.25 9.00 2.84
N THR A 137 4.82 8.89 4.04
CA THR A 137 6.00 9.65 4.44
C THR A 137 7.22 9.31 3.57
N GLU A 138 7.49 8.04 3.33
CA GLU A 138 8.63 7.60 2.53
C GLU A 138 8.47 7.93 1.04
N LEU A 139 7.25 7.79 0.49
CA LEU A 139 6.96 8.18 -0.89
C LEU A 139 7.09 9.69 -1.09
N ALA A 140 6.64 10.51 -0.12
CA ALA A 140 6.82 11.95 -0.18
C ALA A 140 8.31 12.34 -0.29
N LYS A 141 9.18 11.67 0.45
CA LYS A 141 10.64 11.86 0.37
C LYS A 141 11.18 11.42 -1.00
N LYS A 142 10.88 10.19 -1.44
CA LYS A 142 11.37 9.63 -2.71
C LYS A 142 10.89 10.43 -3.92
N MET A 143 9.70 11.02 -3.84
CA MET A 143 9.08 11.79 -4.92
C MET A 143 9.27 13.30 -4.78
N ASN A 144 10.14 13.75 -3.87
CA ASN A 144 10.44 15.17 -3.62
C ASN A 144 9.18 16.03 -3.45
N GLY A 145 8.22 15.57 -2.67
CA GLY A 145 6.95 16.24 -2.40
C GLY A 145 5.92 16.17 -3.54
N ASN A 146 6.19 15.41 -4.60
CA ASN A 146 5.28 15.27 -5.75
C ASN A 146 4.37 14.03 -5.68
N ALA A 147 4.31 13.32 -4.56
CA ALA A 147 3.53 12.08 -4.42
C ALA A 147 2.06 12.27 -4.81
N GLY A 148 1.45 13.41 -4.48
CA GLY A 148 0.04 13.68 -4.76
C GLY A 148 -0.38 13.44 -6.21
N TRP A 149 0.39 13.90 -7.19
CA TRP A 149 0.08 13.67 -8.61
C TRP A 149 0.81 12.46 -9.19
N MET A 150 2.04 12.18 -8.73
CA MET A 150 2.82 11.07 -9.28
C MET A 150 2.17 9.71 -9.04
N LEU A 151 1.51 9.53 -7.91
CA LEU A 151 0.79 8.29 -7.60
C LEU A 151 -0.39 8.02 -8.54
N SER A 152 -0.93 9.06 -9.20
CA SER A 152 -1.92 8.86 -10.26
C SER A 152 -1.38 8.01 -11.42
N LEU A 153 -0.06 8.00 -11.64
CA LEU A 153 0.59 7.22 -12.69
C LEU A 153 0.60 5.71 -12.39
N LEU A 154 0.33 5.29 -11.17
CA LEU A 154 0.14 3.86 -10.85
C LEU A 154 -1.04 3.26 -11.65
N PHE A 155 -2.05 4.08 -11.95
CA PHE A 155 -3.28 3.71 -12.65
C PHE A 155 -3.18 3.90 -14.19
N GLU A 156 -2.00 4.19 -14.70
CA GLU A 156 -1.76 4.32 -16.13
C GLU A 156 -1.23 3.01 -16.72
N ASN A 157 -1.74 2.63 -17.89
CA ASN A 157 -1.28 1.45 -18.63
C ASN A 157 -0.06 1.72 -19.51
N ASP A 158 0.58 2.87 -19.36
CA ASP A 158 1.71 3.25 -20.19
C ASP A 158 2.99 2.55 -19.71
N ALA A 159 3.24 1.40 -20.31
CA ALA A 159 4.46 0.61 -20.09
C ALA A 159 5.74 1.28 -20.65
N GLU A 160 5.61 2.26 -21.53
CA GLU A 160 6.76 2.87 -22.21
C GLU A 160 7.25 4.14 -21.49
N SER A 161 6.44 4.72 -20.60
CA SER A 161 6.84 5.91 -19.85
C SER A 161 7.88 5.57 -18.78
N ASN A 162 9.07 6.12 -18.95
CA ASN A 162 10.11 6.06 -17.92
C ASN A 162 9.65 6.63 -16.57
N LEU A 163 8.74 7.59 -16.55
CA LEU A 163 8.24 8.20 -15.33
C LEU A 163 7.27 7.27 -14.62
N THR A 164 6.32 6.67 -15.35
CA THR A 164 5.40 5.67 -14.80
C THR A 164 6.16 4.48 -14.21
N ALA A 165 7.16 3.97 -14.93
CA ALA A 165 8.01 2.89 -14.45
C ALA A 165 8.77 3.27 -13.16
N LYS A 166 9.31 4.50 -13.09
CA LYS A 166 9.99 4.99 -11.88
C LYS A 166 9.04 5.13 -10.70
N VAL A 167 7.81 5.61 -10.91
CA VAL A 167 6.81 5.73 -9.85
C VAL A 167 6.40 4.36 -9.33
N ARG A 168 6.13 3.40 -10.22
CA ARG A 168 5.83 2.02 -9.85
C ARG A 168 6.97 1.38 -9.08
N TYR A 169 8.19 1.54 -9.56
CA TYR A 169 9.37 1.03 -8.84
C TYR A 169 9.50 1.67 -7.45
N ALA A 170 9.40 3.00 -7.35
CA ALA A 170 9.51 3.70 -6.07
C ALA A 170 8.41 3.25 -5.08
N PHE A 171 7.19 3.05 -5.57
CA PHE A 171 6.08 2.55 -4.77
C PHE A 171 6.37 1.14 -4.24
N MET A 172 6.67 0.19 -5.12
CA MET A 172 6.91 -1.20 -4.75
C MET A 172 8.16 -1.40 -3.89
N ASP A 173 9.23 -0.68 -4.19
CA ASP A 173 10.45 -0.68 -3.37
C ASP A 173 10.17 -0.17 -1.94
N THR A 174 9.27 0.81 -1.80
CA THR A 174 8.89 1.32 -0.49
C THR A 174 7.99 0.32 0.24
N VAL A 175 6.98 -0.24 -0.43
CA VAL A 175 6.13 -1.31 0.13
C VAL A 175 6.98 -2.48 0.62
N SER A 176 7.86 -3.01 -0.22
CA SER A 176 8.74 -4.13 0.14
C SER A 176 9.68 -3.80 1.30
N SER A 177 10.18 -2.57 1.34
CA SER A 177 11.07 -2.12 2.43
C SER A 177 10.34 -2.02 3.76
N LEU A 178 9.10 -1.52 3.77
CA LEU A 178 8.28 -1.42 4.99
C LEU A 178 7.82 -2.79 5.47
N VAL A 179 7.31 -3.65 4.58
CA VAL A 179 6.94 -5.02 4.95
C VAL A 179 8.13 -5.77 5.56
N ARG A 180 9.31 -5.61 4.98
CA ARG A 180 10.52 -6.21 5.54
C ARG A 180 10.85 -5.65 6.93
N LYS A 181 10.80 -4.31 7.11
CA LYS A 181 11.13 -3.64 8.36
C LYS A 181 10.08 -3.93 9.44
N ASP A 182 8.81 -3.65 9.14
CA ASP A 182 7.76 -3.55 10.15
C ASP A 182 7.13 -4.91 10.46
N PHE A 183 7.12 -5.83 9.49
CA PHE A 183 6.58 -7.16 9.69
C PHE A 183 7.69 -8.20 9.87
N SER A 184 8.49 -8.45 8.83
CA SER A 184 9.40 -9.60 8.83
C SER A 184 10.52 -9.49 9.85
N TYR A 185 11.16 -8.33 9.96
CA TYR A 185 12.24 -8.13 10.94
C TYR A 185 11.69 -8.07 12.36
N GLN A 186 10.59 -7.37 12.59
CA GLN A 186 10.01 -7.24 13.92
C GLN A 186 9.66 -8.60 14.52
N ILE A 187 8.98 -9.47 13.76
CA ILE A 187 8.65 -10.82 14.20
C ILE A 187 9.91 -11.70 14.28
N GLY A 188 10.77 -11.61 13.28
CA GLY A 188 12.00 -12.41 13.23
C GLY A 188 12.97 -12.08 14.37
N ASP A 189 13.07 -10.82 14.75
CA ASP A 189 13.90 -10.37 15.87
C ASP A 189 13.30 -10.86 17.19
N TRP A 190 11.99 -10.71 17.39
CA TRP A 190 11.30 -11.25 18.55
C TRP A 190 11.55 -12.76 18.71
N CYS A 191 11.36 -13.53 17.65
CA CYS A 191 11.61 -14.98 17.66
C CYS A 191 13.06 -15.32 18.03
N ARG A 192 14.02 -14.58 17.47
CA ARG A 192 15.44 -14.78 17.74
C ARG A 192 15.80 -14.46 19.20
N GLU A 193 15.24 -13.41 19.76
CA GLU A 193 15.43 -13.02 21.16
C GLU A 193 14.87 -14.08 22.12
N HIS A 194 13.84 -14.81 21.70
CA HIS A 194 13.20 -15.87 22.47
C HIS A 194 13.73 -17.29 22.15
N GLY A 195 14.81 -17.38 21.36
CA GLY A 195 15.48 -18.66 21.08
C GLY A 195 14.72 -19.60 20.12
N VAL A 196 13.82 -19.06 19.31
CA VAL A 196 13.03 -19.79 18.32
C VAL A 196 13.21 -19.19 16.92
N GLN A 197 12.69 -19.87 15.90
CA GLN A 197 12.77 -19.42 14.51
C GLN A 197 11.46 -18.83 14.03
N TYR A 198 11.56 -17.91 13.08
CA TYR A 198 10.44 -17.46 12.26
C TYR A 198 10.65 -17.94 10.83
N ILE A 199 9.66 -18.61 10.30
CA ILE A 199 9.63 -19.09 8.91
C ILE A 199 8.24 -18.86 8.31
N GLY A 200 8.12 -18.94 7.01
CA GLY A 200 6.82 -18.80 6.35
C GLY A 200 6.94 -18.79 4.83
N HIS A 201 5.80 -18.69 4.22
CA HIS A 201 5.68 -18.41 2.80
C HIS A 201 5.35 -16.92 2.60
N VAL A 202 5.81 -16.36 1.51
CA VAL A 202 5.28 -15.13 0.93
C VAL A 202 4.27 -15.51 -0.15
N ILE A 203 3.39 -14.60 -0.53
CA ILE A 203 2.39 -14.87 -1.58
C ILE A 203 3.12 -15.21 -2.87
N GLU A 204 2.82 -16.38 -3.42
CA GLU A 204 3.65 -17.06 -4.43
C GLU A 204 3.92 -16.22 -5.69
N ASP A 205 2.94 -15.53 -6.20
CA ASP A 205 3.01 -14.92 -7.53
C ASP A 205 3.11 -13.40 -7.55
N ASN A 206 3.28 -12.78 -6.37
CA ASN A 206 3.30 -11.32 -6.22
C ASN A 206 4.66 -10.77 -5.72
N ASN A 207 5.73 -11.53 -5.92
CA ASN A 207 7.08 -11.17 -5.48
C ASN A 207 7.95 -10.62 -6.60
#